data_7705fbf6a243c7928f31d26aa723d0f7
#
_entry.id   7705fbf6a243c7928f31d26aa723d0f7
#
_cell.length_a   1.000
_cell.length_b   1.000
_cell.length_c   1.000
_cell.angle_alpha   90.00
_cell.angle_beta   90.00
_cell.angle_gamma   90.00
#
_symmetry.space_group_name_H-M   'P 1'
#
loop_
_entity.id
_entity.type
_entity.pdbx_description
1 polymer ?
#
loop_
_entity_poly.entity_id
_entity_poly.type
_entity_poly.pdbx_seq_one_letter_code
_entity_poly.pdbx_strand_id
1 'polypeptide(L)'
;YNKLYLTDVNIIDNAGRYGAGVVVAEHASAVLDSCVIAGNRLTGEMKASEKQILGGGVYCAGTLELSGTTSIIGNRAQDAQDNLWLDETAALKIGDLGLDKQAHIGVSGAAEQTVLTGYADDFSENFTSDDLTLTISTARENGFTELTLQEAVYTLTLDPGEGSEPVTLEAEQGKSLHELNVQAPERENMTFDGWYTEEGDCVDAEAPLQALIFDAYYDNY
;
A
#
# COMPACT_ATOMS: atom_id res chain seq x y z
N TYR A 1 13.03 -5.77 30.22
CA TYR A 1 12.55 -5.68 28.84
C TYR A 1 11.52 -6.77 28.63
N ASN A 2 10.30 -6.42 28.22
CA ASN A 2 9.25 -7.39 27.91
C ASN A 2 9.49 -7.87 26.48
N LYS A 3 9.75 -9.15 26.30
CA LYS A 3 9.91 -9.78 24.99
C LYS A 3 8.86 -10.89 24.84
N LEU A 4 8.07 -10.82 23.76
CA LEU A 4 7.08 -11.81 23.37
C LEU A 4 7.67 -12.69 22.28
N TYR A 5 7.50 -14.00 22.40
CA TYR A 5 7.85 -14.96 21.34
C TYR A 5 6.60 -15.75 20.96
N LEU A 6 6.25 -15.71 19.70
CA LEU A 6 5.17 -16.52 19.13
C LEU A 6 5.74 -17.32 17.95
N THR A 7 5.48 -18.62 17.95
CA THR A 7 5.85 -19.53 16.87
C THR A 7 4.64 -20.38 16.51
N ASP A 8 4.30 -20.46 15.24
CA ASP A 8 3.17 -21.24 14.72
C ASP A 8 1.83 -20.86 15.37
N VAL A 9 1.61 -19.56 15.64
CA VAL A 9 0.41 -19.05 16.30
C VAL A 9 -0.50 -18.34 15.32
N ASN A 10 -1.80 -18.64 15.40
CA ASN A 10 -2.84 -17.93 14.68
C ASN A 10 -3.54 -16.93 15.61
N ILE A 11 -3.53 -15.65 15.26
CA ILE A 11 -4.24 -14.54 15.92
C ILE A 11 -5.25 -14.01 14.91
N ILE A 12 -6.47 -14.52 14.96
CA ILE A 12 -7.47 -14.28 13.92
C ILE A 12 -8.81 -13.82 14.50
N ASP A 13 -9.51 -12.98 13.73
CA ASP A 13 -10.88 -12.54 13.98
C ASP A 13 -11.09 -11.88 15.36
N ASN A 14 -10.06 -11.25 15.92
CA ASN A 14 -10.20 -10.49 17.15
C ASN A 14 -10.70 -9.08 16.85
N ALA A 15 -11.44 -8.53 17.80
CA ALA A 15 -11.92 -7.17 17.77
C ALA A 15 -11.40 -6.42 19.01
N GLY A 16 -10.81 -5.27 18.77
CA GLY A 16 -10.24 -4.45 19.84
C GLY A 16 -10.43 -2.97 19.57
N ARG A 17 -10.25 -2.17 20.61
CA ARG A 17 -10.24 -0.71 20.48
C ARG A 17 -8.85 -0.17 20.14
N TYR A 18 -7.82 -0.96 20.47
CA TYR A 18 -6.41 -0.63 20.29
C TYR A 18 -5.68 -1.93 19.91
N GLY A 19 -4.94 -1.95 18.80
CA GLY A 19 -4.12 -3.07 18.36
C GLY A 19 -4.87 -4.42 18.45
N ALA A 20 -5.79 -4.66 17.52
CA ALA A 20 -6.74 -5.77 17.71
C ALA A 20 -6.09 -7.16 17.73
N GLY A 21 -5.00 -7.36 16.97
CA GLY A 21 -4.22 -8.59 16.98
C GLY A 21 -3.07 -8.53 17.99
N VAL A 22 -2.05 -7.73 17.71
CA VAL A 22 -0.82 -7.61 18.52
C VAL A 22 -0.45 -6.14 18.74
N VAL A 23 -0.04 -5.80 19.95
CA VAL A 23 0.54 -4.50 20.28
C VAL A 23 1.97 -4.69 20.79
N VAL A 24 2.93 -4.10 20.09
CA VAL A 24 4.32 -3.99 20.52
C VAL A 24 4.56 -2.56 20.97
N ALA A 25 4.42 -2.30 22.27
CA ALA A 25 4.58 -0.96 22.83
C ALA A 25 6.03 -0.46 22.74
N GLU A 26 6.22 0.81 22.92
CA GLU A 26 7.55 1.43 23.01
C GLU A 26 8.43 0.70 24.03
N HIS A 27 9.70 0.44 23.70
CA HIS A 27 10.66 -0.33 24.47
C HIS A 27 10.33 -1.83 24.67
N ALA A 28 9.24 -2.33 24.10
CA ALA A 28 8.95 -3.78 24.06
C ALA A 28 9.51 -4.42 22.77
N SER A 29 9.56 -5.74 22.76
CA SER A 29 9.91 -6.50 21.56
C SER A 29 8.98 -7.69 21.38
N ALA A 30 8.68 -8.03 20.13
CA ALA A 30 7.99 -9.25 19.76
C ALA A 30 8.74 -9.97 18.64
N VAL A 31 8.72 -11.30 18.68
CA VAL A 31 9.18 -12.17 17.61
C VAL A 31 7.98 -12.99 17.15
N LEU A 32 7.70 -12.93 15.87
CA LEU A 32 6.65 -13.70 15.20
C LEU A 32 7.32 -14.61 14.18
N ASP A 33 7.29 -15.90 14.41
CA ASP A 33 7.84 -16.91 13.53
C ASP A 33 6.72 -17.82 13.04
N SER A 34 6.52 -17.85 11.72
CA SER A 34 5.49 -18.67 11.08
C SER A 34 4.08 -18.46 11.66
N CYS A 35 3.78 -17.20 12.02
CA CYS A 35 2.49 -16.81 12.61
C CYS A 35 1.51 -16.28 11.54
N VAL A 36 0.21 -16.44 11.81
CA VAL A 36 -0.85 -15.85 10.99
C VAL A 36 -1.63 -14.83 11.82
N ILE A 37 -1.64 -13.58 11.37
CA ILE A 37 -2.40 -12.50 11.98
C ILE A 37 -3.37 -11.96 10.93
N ALA A 38 -4.65 -12.36 11.03
CA ALA A 38 -5.62 -12.11 9.98
C ALA A 38 -7.02 -11.83 10.52
N GLY A 39 -7.82 -11.06 9.79
CA GLY A 39 -9.22 -10.79 10.14
C GLY A 39 -9.41 -9.97 11.41
N ASN A 40 -8.34 -9.48 12.05
CA ASN A 40 -8.47 -8.67 13.25
C ASN A 40 -8.95 -7.26 12.88
N ARG A 41 -9.77 -6.66 13.74
CA ARG A 41 -10.42 -5.39 13.44
C ARG A 41 -10.41 -4.44 14.63
N LEU A 42 -9.98 -3.21 14.39
CA LEU A 42 -10.20 -2.11 15.32
C LEU A 42 -11.67 -1.69 15.27
N THR A 43 -12.29 -1.66 16.44
CA THR A 43 -13.69 -1.28 16.63
C THR A 43 -13.79 -0.12 17.60
N GLY A 44 -14.60 0.86 17.27
CA GLY A 44 -14.89 2.00 18.13
C GLY A 44 -14.72 3.34 17.44
N GLU A 45 -15.50 4.30 17.88
CA GLU A 45 -15.34 5.70 17.46
C GLU A 45 -14.12 6.29 18.16
N MET A 46 -13.25 6.91 17.38
CA MET A 46 -12.12 7.66 17.90
C MET A 46 -12.61 9.00 18.41
N LYS A 47 -12.24 9.35 19.64
CA LYS A 47 -12.44 10.71 20.10
C LYS A 47 -11.39 11.62 19.50
N ALA A 48 -11.80 12.82 19.09
CA ALA A 48 -10.91 13.81 18.46
C ALA A 48 -9.65 14.18 19.27
N SER A 49 -9.58 13.78 20.54
CA SER A 49 -8.46 14.00 21.45
C SER A 49 -7.54 12.79 21.65
N GLU A 50 -7.87 11.64 21.08
CA GLU A 50 -7.07 10.42 21.22
C GLU A 50 -6.10 10.33 20.03
N LYS A 51 -4.82 10.01 20.32
CA LYS A 51 -3.85 9.68 19.27
C LYS A 51 -4.40 8.48 18.50
N GLN A 52 -4.47 8.59 17.19
CA GLN A 52 -4.97 7.52 16.33
C GLN A 52 -4.13 6.26 16.58
N ILE A 53 -4.76 5.22 17.14
CA ILE A 53 -4.11 3.93 17.28
C ILE A 53 -4.52 3.13 16.05
N LEU A 54 -3.55 2.78 15.28
CA LEU A 54 -3.58 2.06 14.04
C LEU A 54 -3.04 0.66 14.30
N GLY A 55 -3.01 -0.20 13.30
CA GLY A 55 -2.58 -1.57 13.44
C GLY A 55 -3.74 -2.50 13.79
N GLY A 56 -4.70 -2.64 12.87
CA GLY A 56 -5.78 -3.61 13.00
C GLY A 56 -5.24 -5.02 13.22
N GLY A 57 -4.15 -5.38 12.52
CA GLY A 57 -3.39 -6.60 12.77
C GLY A 57 -2.36 -6.42 13.86
N VAL A 58 -1.34 -5.61 13.58
CA VAL A 58 -0.20 -5.35 14.47
C VAL A 58 0.07 -3.86 14.57
N TYR A 59 0.11 -3.34 15.77
CA TYR A 59 0.67 -2.02 16.06
C TYR A 59 2.06 -2.18 16.66
N CYS A 60 3.06 -1.56 16.07
CA CYS A 60 4.43 -1.63 16.56
C CYS A 60 5.00 -0.22 16.80
N ALA A 61 5.34 0.08 18.06
CA ALA A 61 6.14 1.24 18.47
C ALA A 61 7.49 0.81 19.08
N GLY A 62 7.74 -0.48 19.19
CA GLY A 62 8.97 -1.06 19.72
C GLY A 62 9.76 -1.80 18.64
N THR A 63 10.22 -3.01 18.95
CA THR A 63 10.93 -3.87 17.99
C THR A 63 10.07 -5.08 17.63
N LEU A 64 9.80 -5.25 16.35
CA LEU A 64 9.11 -6.41 15.79
C LEU A 64 10.10 -7.20 14.92
N GLU A 65 10.25 -8.48 15.22
CA GLU A 65 11.05 -9.41 14.41
C GLU A 65 10.13 -10.42 13.74
N LEU A 66 10.26 -10.61 12.43
CA LEU A 66 9.47 -11.51 11.62
C LEU A 66 10.36 -12.60 11.03
N SER A 67 9.87 -13.84 10.97
CA SER A 67 10.56 -14.95 10.32
C SER A 67 9.59 -16.01 9.79
N GLY A 68 10.13 -16.95 9.01
CA GLY A 68 9.41 -18.09 8.47
C GLY A 68 8.27 -17.67 7.54
N THR A 69 7.14 -18.34 7.64
CA THR A 69 5.94 -18.10 6.82
C THR A 69 4.99 -17.06 7.44
N THR A 70 5.49 -16.16 8.29
CA THR A 70 4.65 -15.17 8.98
C THR A 70 3.83 -14.35 7.98
N SER A 71 2.52 -14.25 8.25
CA SER A 71 1.55 -13.54 7.43
C SER A 71 0.73 -12.57 8.26
N ILE A 72 0.67 -11.29 7.82
CA ILE A 72 -0.09 -10.22 8.47
C ILE A 72 -0.96 -9.58 7.39
N ILE A 73 -2.17 -10.09 7.18
CA ILE A 73 -3.04 -9.71 6.06
C ILE A 73 -4.52 -9.69 6.45
N GLY A 74 -5.33 -8.95 5.70
CA GLY A 74 -6.79 -8.93 5.86
C GLY A 74 -7.26 -8.34 7.18
N ASN A 75 -6.41 -7.62 7.90
CA ASN A 75 -6.77 -6.90 9.11
C ASN A 75 -7.29 -5.50 8.76
N ARG A 76 -8.10 -4.90 9.63
CA ARG A 76 -8.76 -3.63 9.32
C ARG A 76 -8.82 -2.67 10.51
N ALA A 77 -8.72 -1.38 10.19
CA ALA A 77 -9.17 -0.30 11.05
C ALA A 77 -10.41 0.34 10.40
N GLN A 78 -11.56 0.22 11.03
CA GLN A 78 -12.85 0.55 10.43
C GLN A 78 -13.06 -0.23 9.10
N ASP A 79 -13.19 0.46 7.97
CA ASP A 79 -13.39 -0.15 6.65
C ASP A 79 -12.11 -0.24 5.81
N ALA A 80 -11.01 0.39 6.26
CA ALA A 80 -9.71 0.36 5.57
C ALA A 80 -8.87 -0.86 5.98
N GLN A 81 -8.04 -1.35 5.06
CA GLN A 81 -6.98 -2.30 5.40
C GLN A 81 -5.99 -1.64 6.36
N ASP A 82 -5.56 -2.39 7.37
CA ASP A 82 -4.62 -1.91 8.38
C ASP A 82 -3.95 -3.12 9.04
N ASN A 83 -2.95 -3.66 8.35
CA ASN A 83 -2.32 -4.90 8.74
C ASN A 83 -1.20 -4.69 9.74
N LEU A 84 -0.09 -4.10 9.33
CA LEU A 84 1.03 -3.74 10.18
C LEU A 84 1.24 -2.23 10.16
N TRP A 85 1.04 -1.59 11.29
CA TRP A 85 1.40 -0.19 11.50
C TRP A 85 2.73 -0.09 12.24
N LEU A 86 3.68 0.62 11.65
CA LEU A 86 4.97 0.95 12.27
C LEU A 86 4.94 2.42 12.73
N ASP A 87 5.08 2.65 14.03
CA ASP A 87 5.24 4.01 14.57
C ASP A 87 6.63 4.55 14.20
N GLU A 88 6.84 5.86 14.28
CA GLU A 88 8.12 6.53 13.93
C GLU A 88 9.34 5.95 14.69
N THR A 89 9.11 5.38 15.87
CA THR A 89 10.17 4.79 16.71
C THR A 89 10.31 3.28 16.55
N ALA A 90 9.45 2.68 15.73
CA ALA A 90 9.45 1.24 15.53
C ALA A 90 10.71 0.75 14.79
N ALA A 91 11.13 -0.45 15.11
CA ALA A 91 12.15 -1.17 14.36
C ALA A 91 11.59 -2.52 13.88
N LEU A 92 11.43 -2.66 12.58
CA LEU A 92 11.13 -3.95 11.96
C LEU A 92 12.43 -4.69 11.68
N LYS A 93 12.47 -5.97 12.01
CA LYS A 93 13.60 -6.85 11.78
C LYS A 93 13.17 -8.16 11.14
N ILE A 94 14.05 -8.72 10.34
CA ILE A 94 13.93 -10.11 9.86
C ILE A 94 14.85 -10.98 10.72
N GLY A 95 14.31 -12.06 11.25
CA GLY A 95 15.05 -13.02 12.05
C GLY A 95 16.07 -13.82 11.24
N ASP A 96 16.97 -14.53 11.93
CA ASP A 96 18.08 -15.27 11.31
C ASP A 96 17.63 -16.33 10.28
N LEU A 97 16.40 -16.83 10.38
CA LEU A 97 15.82 -17.78 9.42
C LEU A 97 15.29 -17.12 8.14
N GLY A 98 15.24 -15.78 8.09
CA GLY A 98 14.65 -15.02 6.99
C GLY A 98 13.13 -15.13 6.93
N LEU A 99 12.55 -14.56 5.88
CA LEU A 99 11.15 -14.74 5.48
C LEU A 99 11.06 -15.77 4.35
N ASP A 100 10.11 -16.69 4.46
CA ASP A 100 9.75 -17.59 3.38
C ASP A 100 9.01 -16.80 2.27
N LYS A 101 9.07 -17.30 1.03
CA LYS A 101 8.32 -16.71 -0.10
C LYS A 101 6.80 -16.72 0.08
N GLN A 102 6.28 -17.50 1.03
CA GLN A 102 4.86 -17.54 1.37
C GLN A 102 4.49 -16.52 2.46
N ALA A 103 5.46 -15.85 3.06
CA ALA A 103 5.19 -14.77 4.00
C ALA A 103 4.63 -13.55 3.27
N HIS A 104 3.53 -13.00 3.79
CA HIS A 104 2.89 -11.82 3.22
C HIS A 104 2.55 -10.83 4.32
N ILE A 105 3.07 -9.63 4.24
CA ILE A 105 2.91 -8.58 5.22
C ILE A 105 2.34 -7.33 4.53
N GLY A 106 1.08 -6.99 4.83
CA GLY A 106 0.52 -5.69 4.49
C GLY A 106 1.07 -4.63 5.45
N VAL A 107 1.48 -3.50 4.93
CA VAL A 107 2.02 -2.38 5.73
C VAL A 107 1.17 -1.15 5.53
N SER A 108 0.75 -0.56 6.64
CA SER A 108 0.06 0.72 6.69
C SER A 108 1.03 1.81 7.15
N GLY A 109 1.01 2.95 6.50
CA GLY A 109 1.92 4.04 6.86
C GLY A 109 1.76 5.25 5.94
N ALA A 110 2.68 6.19 6.06
CA ALA A 110 2.76 7.36 5.21
C ALA A 110 3.82 7.19 4.11
N ALA A 111 3.71 7.99 3.05
CA ALA A 111 4.76 8.10 2.05
C ALA A 111 6.11 8.45 2.69
N GLU A 112 7.20 8.02 2.07
CA GLU A 112 8.59 8.18 2.53
C GLU A 112 8.93 7.43 3.84
N GLN A 113 8.02 6.61 4.37
CA GLN A 113 8.30 5.82 5.56
C GLN A 113 9.17 4.61 5.23
N THR A 114 10.32 4.47 5.92
CA THR A 114 11.15 3.26 5.85
C THR A 114 10.45 2.11 6.55
N VAL A 115 10.26 1.02 5.81
CA VAL A 115 9.66 -0.23 6.32
C VAL A 115 10.73 -1.17 6.84
N LEU A 116 11.78 -1.38 6.06
CA LEU A 116 12.86 -2.32 6.39
C LEU A 116 14.18 -1.82 5.82
N THR A 117 15.28 -1.97 6.56
CA THR A 117 16.62 -1.60 6.08
C THR A 117 17.71 -2.49 6.65
N GLY A 118 18.86 -2.57 5.98
CA GLY A 118 20.07 -3.19 6.48
C GLY A 118 20.23 -4.68 6.18
N TYR A 119 19.49 -5.24 5.24
CA TYR A 119 19.56 -6.64 4.83
C TYR A 119 20.21 -6.79 3.45
N ALA A 120 21.07 -7.81 3.32
CA ALA A 120 21.69 -8.16 2.03
C ALA A 120 20.69 -8.84 1.08
N ASP A 121 19.72 -9.56 1.63
CA ASP A 121 18.64 -10.20 0.89
C ASP A 121 17.53 -9.19 0.56
N ASP A 122 16.83 -9.46 -0.51
CA ASP A 122 15.67 -8.69 -0.93
C ASP A 122 14.38 -9.36 -0.46
N PHE A 123 13.68 -8.69 0.44
CA PHE A 123 12.39 -9.13 0.98
C PHE A 123 11.20 -8.35 0.39
N SER A 124 11.40 -7.58 -0.67
CA SER A 124 10.34 -6.72 -1.23
C SER A 124 9.07 -7.48 -1.62
N GLU A 125 9.21 -8.70 -2.14
CA GLU A 125 8.08 -9.56 -2.52
C GLU A 125 7.21 -10.00 -1.32
N ASN A 126 7.73 -9.90 -0.10
CA ASN A 126 6.98 -10.24 1.11
C ASN A 126 6.12 -9.11 1.65
N PHE A 127 6.31 -7.88 1.16
CA PHE A 127 5.64 -6.70 1.66
C PHE A 127 4.73 -6.05 0.62
N THR A 128 3.57 -5.60 1.05
CA THR A 128 2.63 -4.84 0.22
C THR A 128 2.12 -3.63 0.99
N SER A 129 1.80 -2.55 0.31
CA SER A 129 1.11 -1.44 0.95
C SER A 129 -0.37 -1.78 1.18
N ASP A 130 -0.91 -1.38 2.32
CA ASP A 130 -2.34 -1.43 2.62
C ASP A 130 -3.11 -0.28 1.96
N ASP A 131 -2.42 0.81 1.65
CA ASP A 131 -2.94 1.96 0.92
C ASP A 131 -2.61 1.82 -0.56
N LEU A 132 -3.64 1.81 -1.40
CA LEU A 132 -3.48 1.68 -2.86
C LEU A 132 -2.80 2.89 -3.51
N THR A 133 -2.75 4.04 -2.83
CA THR A 133 -2.01 5.21 -3.30
C THR A 133 -0.51 5.11 -3.04
N LEU A 134 -0.08 4.08 -2.29
CA LEU A 134 1.31 3.82 -1.96
C LEU A 134 1.76 2.46 -2.50
N THR A 135 3.05 2.34 -2.72
CA THR A 135 3.73 1.08 -3.09
C THR A 135 4.97 0.86 -2.25
N ILE A 136 5.45 -0.37 -2.18
CA ILE A 136 6.76 -0.69 -1.61
C ILE A 136 7.82 -0.42 -2.67
N SER A 137 8.66 0.55 -2.43
CA SER A 137 9.84 0.84 -3.24
C SER A 137 11.08 0.19 -2.63
N THR A 138 11.96 -0.29 -3.50
CA THR A 138 13.20 -0.96 -3.11
C THR A 138 14.39 -0.14 -3.59
N ALA A 139 15.24 0.28 -2.66
CA ALA A 139 16.55 0.85 -2.97
C ALA A 139 17.66 -0.11 -2.49
N ARG A 140 18.78 -0.13 -3.18
CA ARG A 140 19.95 -0.92 -2.77
C ARG A 140 21.18 -0.03 -2.71
N GLU A 141 21.71 0.11 -1.51
CA GLU A 141 22.90 0.92 -1.26
C GLU A 141 23.93 0.11 -0.45
N ASN A 142 25.20 0.18 -0.88
CA ASN A 142 26.32 -0.51 -0.21
C ASN A 142 26.11 -2.02 0.00
N GLY A 143 25.29 -2.67 -0.85
CA GLY A 143 24.97 -4.10 -0.77
C GLY A 143 23.80 -4.44 0.16
N PHE A 144 23.16 -3.44 0.75
CA PHE A 144 21.99 -3.61 1.61
C PHE A 144 20.73 -3.08 0.94
N THR A 145 19.61 -3.75 1.19
CA THR A 145 18.28 -3.38 0.70
C THR A 145 17.60 -2.48 1.72
N GLU A 146 16.92 -1.46 1.22
CA GLU A 146 15.99 -0.63 1.95
C GLU A 146 14.61 -0.69 1.28
N LEU A 147 13.58 -0.93 2.06
CA LEU A 147 12.18 -0.89 1.62
C LEU A 147 11.50 0.34 2.22
N THR A 148 10.86 1.13 1.36
CA THR A 148 10.11 2.33 1.76
C THR A 148 8.72 2.32 1.17
N LEU A 149 7.75 2.92 1.87
CA LEU A 149 6.46 3.28 1.27
C LEU A 149 6.66 4.54 0.43
N GLN A 150 6.27 4.48 -0.83
CA GLN A 150 6.32 5.63 -1.75
C GLN A 150 5.01 5.79 -2.49
N GLU A 151 4.72 6.98 -2.98
CA GLU A 151 3.57 7.21 -3.82
C GLU A 151 3.61 6.30 -5.05
N ALA A 152 2.49 5.64 -5.32
CA ALA A 152 2.36 4.76 -6.47
C ALA A 152 2.21 5.60 -7.74
N VAL A 153 3.16 5.48 -8.65
CA VAL A 153 3.15 6.16 -9.94
C VAL A 153 2.90 5.14 -11.04
N TYR A 154 1.96 5.44 -11.92
CA TYR A 154 1.55 4.60 -13.04
C TYR A 154 1.81 5.31 -14.36
N THR A 155 2.08 4.54 -15.40
CA THR A 155 2.13 5.08 -16.76
C THR A 155 0.72 5.13 -17.32
N LEU A 156 0.22 6.33 -17.54
CA LEU A 156 -1.05 6.59 -18.22
C LEU A 156 -0.81 6.69 -19.72
N THR A 157 -1.52 5.92 -20.50
CA THR A 157 -1.49 6.01 -21.98
C THR A 157 -2.80 6.61 -22.47
N LEU A 158 -2.68 7.66 -23.28
CA LEU A 158 -3.80 8.35 -23.91
C LEU A 158 -3.65 8.17 -25.42
N ASP A 159 -4.57 7.42 -26.06
CA ASP A 159 -4.59 7.23 -27.49
C ASP A 159 -5.58 8.24 -28.14
N PRO A 160 -5.08 9.26 -28.85
CA PRO A 160 -5.95 10.20 -29.52
C PRO A 160 -6.60 9.62 -30.79
N GLY A 161 -6.31 8.37 -31.13
CA GLY A 161 -6.86 7.65 -32.28
C GLY A 161 -6.16 7.96 -33.61
N GLU A 162 -6.81 7.58 -34.72
CA GLU A 162 -6.21 7.60 -36.06
C GLU A 162 -5.56 8.95 -36.42
N GLY A 163 -4.28 8.87 -36.84
CA GLY A 163 -3.50 10.00 -37.31
C GLY A 163 -2.66 10.72 -36.24
N SER A 164 -2.72 10.26 -35.01
CA SER A 164 -1.91 10.77 -33.91
C SER A 164 -1.24 9.64 -33.16
N GLU A 165 -0.06 9.91 -32.62
CA GLU A 165 0.64 8.93 -31.78
C GLU A 165 0.08 8.98 -30.35
N PRO A 166 -0.02 7.84 -29.66
CA PRO A 166 -0.39 7.80 -28.25
C PRO A 166 0.58 8.60 -27.39
N VAL A 167 0.03 9.26 -26.37
CA VAL A 167 0.79 10.04 -25.41
C VAL A 167 0.85 9.26 -24.10
N THR A 168 2.04 9.12 -23.54
CA THR A 168 2.23 8.53 -22.21
C THR A 168 2.67 9.59 -21.22
N LEU A 169 2.11 9.53 -20.02
CA LEU A 169 2.50 10.37 -18.89
C LEU A 169 2.51 9.56 -17.60
N GLU A 170 3.29 10.01 -16.64
CA GLU A 170 3.27 9.45 -15.30
C GLU A 170 2.12 10.07 -14.51
N ALA A 171 1.36 9.24 -13.82
CA ALA A 171 0.23 9.63 -13.01
C ALA A 171 0.29 8.96 -11.63
N GLU A 172 0.13 9.74 -10.58
CA GLU A 172 -0.09 9.22 -9.24
C GLU A 172 -1.47 8.60 -9.16
N GLN A 173 -1.58 7.49 -8.44
CA GLN A 173 -2.89 6.86 -8.23
C GLN A 173 -3.84 7.80 -7.49
N GLY A 174 -5.10 7.80 -7.93
CA GLY A 174 -6.14 8.64 -7.36
C GLY A 174 -6.23 10.05 -7.95
N LYS A 175 -5.30 10.46 -8.85
CA LYS A 175 -5.43 11.69 -9.61
C LYS A 175 -6.49 11.55 -10.70
N SER A 176 -7.11 12.68 -11.06
CA SER A 176 -8.03 12.79 -12.19
C SER A 176 -7.31 13.29 -13.46
N LEU A 177 -7.93 13.12 -14.63
CA LEU A 177 -7.41 13.70 -15.89
C LEU A 177 -7.28 15.22 -15.80
N HIS A 178 -8.20 15.88 -15.08
CA HIS A 178 -8.15 17.31 -14.84
C HIS A 178 -6.92 17.71 -14.00
N GLU A 179 -6.66 17.02 -12.88
CA GLU A 179 -5.48 17.29 -12.03
C GLU A 179 -4.17 17.05 -12.77
N LEU A 180 -4.14 16.09 -13.70
CA LEU A 180 -3.00 15.83 -14.58
C LEU A 180 -2.90 16.81 -15.75
N ASN A 181 -3.84 17.77 -15.85
CA ASN A 181 -3.90 18.77 -16.92
C ASN A 181 -3.93 18.16 -18.33
N VAL A 182 -4.60 17.00 -18.47
CA VAL A 182 -4.78 16.33 -19.76
C VAL A 182 -5.67 17.18 -20.66
N GLN A 183 -5.17 17.51 -21.85
CA GLN A 183 -5.87 18.31 -22.84
C GLN A 183 -6.65 17.42 -23.80
N ALA A 184 -7.83 17.90 -24.23
CA ALA A 184 -8.57 17.28 -25.31
C ALA A 184 -7.76 17.35 -26.62
N PRO A 185 -7.61 16.23 -27.34
CA PRO A 185 -6.93 16.25 -28.65
C PRO A 185 -7.80 16.92 -29.70
N GLU A 186 -7.17 17.67 -30.60
CA GLU A 186 -7.88 18.38 -31.66
C GLU A 186 -7.86 17.55 -32.96
N ARG A 187 -9.03 17.48 -33.64
CA ARG A 187 -9.18 16.91 -34.97
C ARG A 187 -9.97 17.84 -35.87
N GLU A 188 -9.54 17.94 -37.12
CA GLU A 188 -10.23 18.79 -38.10
C GLU A 188 -11.64 18.26 -38.39
N ASN A 189 -12.64 19.15 -38.29
CA ASN A 189 -14.07 18.87 -38.47
C ASN A 189 -14.67 17.81 -37.53
N MET A 190 -14.11 17.62 -36.36
CA MET A 190 -14.62 16.71 -35.32
C MET A 190 -14.66 17.45 -33.98
N THR A 191 -15.59 17.04 -33.12
CA THR A 191 -15.64 17.50 -31.74
C THR A 191 -15.17 16.35 -30.84
N PHE A 192 -14.26 16.65 -29.92
CA PHE A 192 -13.85 15.68 -28.91
C PHE A 192 -15.02 15.43 -27.96
N ASP A 193 -15.45 14.19 -27.86
CA ASP A 193 -16.56 13.75 -27.00
C ASP A 193 -16.07 13.36 -25.60
N GLY A 194 -14.91 12.72 -25.50
CA GLY A 194 -14.34 12.30 -24.22
C GLY A 194 -13.23 11.27 -24.39
N TRP A 195 -12.64 10.93 -23.24
CA TRP A 195 -11.78 9.77 -23.09
C TRP A 195 -12.58 8.56 -22.63
N TYR A 196 -12.23 7.39 -23.14
CA TYR A 196 -12.93 6.14 -22.85
C TYR A 196 -11.95 5.04 -22.48
N THR A 197 -12.37 4.10 -21.62
CA THR A 197 -11.59 2.91 -21.32
C THR A 197 -11.63 1.91 -22.49
N GLU A 198 -10.77 0.90 -22.48
CA GLU A 198 -10.79 -0.19 -23.46
C GLU A 198 -12.16 -0.91 -23.51
N GLU A 199 -12.89 -0.94 -22.41
CA GLU A 199 -14.24 -1.50 -22.32
C GLU A 199 -15.31 -0.57 -22.91
N GLY A 200 -14.98 0.67 -23.23
CA GLY A 200 -15.86 1.66 -23.83
C GLY A 200 -16.65 2.52 -22.81
N ASP A 201 -16.21 2.54 -21.57
CA ASP A 201 -16.79 3.41 -20.54
C ASP A 201 -16.21 4.81 -20.61
N CYS A 202 -17.08 5.82 -20.62
CA CYS A 202 -16.66 7.22 -20.63
C CYS A 202 -16.00 7.61 -19.30
N VAL A 203 -14.82 8.21 -19.39
CA VAL A 203 -14.04 8.65 -18.24
C VAL A 203 -14.49 10.02 -17.76
N ASP A 204 -14.92 10.13 -16.52
CA ASP A 204 -15.14 11.42 -15.88
C ASP A 204 -13.80 12.09 -15.59
N ALA A 205 -13.55 13.23 -16.23
CA ALA A 205 -12.28 13.95 -16.11
C ALA A 205 -11.99 14.47 -14.69
N GLU A 206 -13.01 14.58 -13.84
CA GLU A 206 -12.88 15.01 -12.43
C GLU A 206 -12.77 13.81 -11.45
N ALA A 207 -13.09 12.59 -11.91
CA ALA A 207 -13.04 11.42 -11.07
C ALA A 207 -11.60 10.84 -10.97
N PRO A 208 -11.24 10.22 -9.84
CA PRO A 208 -9.97 9.50 -9.71
C PRO A 208 -9.84 8.39 -10.75
N LEU A 209 -8.70 8.33 -11.41
CA LEU A 209 -8.42 7.34 -12.45
C LEU A 209 -8.40 5.92 -11.88
N GLN A 210 -9.11 5.01 -12.58
CA GLN A 210 -9.18 3.59 -12.25
C GLN A 210 -8.58 2.69 -13.34
N ALA A 211 -8.32 3.25 -14.51
CA ALA A 211 -7.64 2.59 -15.64
C ALA A 211 -6.46 3.43 -16.09
N LEU A 212 -5.53 2.81 -16.80
CA LEU A 212 -4.28 3.45 -17.23
C LEU A 212 -4.17 3.59 -18.76
N ILE A 213 -5.17 3.14 -19.52
CA ILE A 213 -5.23 3.24 -20.98
C ILE A 213 -6.58 3.83 -21.36
N PHE A 214 -6.55 4.91 -22.12
CA PHE A 214 -7.76 5.60 -22.57
C PHE A 214 -7.68 5.94 -24.04
N ASP A 215 -8.80 5.75 -24.75
CA ASP A 215 -9.02 6.09 -26.14
C ASP A 215 -9.83 7.37 -26.26
N ALA A 216 -9.49 8.21 -27.23
CA ALA A 216 -10.29 9.40 -27.55
C ALA A 216 -11.43 9.04 -28.50
N TYR A 217 -12.64 9.47 -28.16
CA TYR A 217 -13.80 9.40 -29.04
C TYR A 217 -14.17 10.78 -29.56
N TYR A 218 -14.70 10.81 -30.79
CA TYR A 218 -15.06 12.02 -31.50
C TYR A 218 -16.42 11.87 -32.18
N ASP A 219 -17.26 12.88 -32.05
CA ASP A 219 -18.47 13.01 -32.82
C ASP A 219 -18.17 13.65 -34.18
N ASN A 220 -18.77 13.09 -35.24
CA ASN A 220 -18.77 13.71 -36.55
C ASN A 220 -19.85 14.80 -36.61
N TYR A 221 -19.55 15.95 -37.20
CA TYR A 221 -20.51 16.98 -37.52
C TYR A 221 -21.37 16.59 -38.69
#